data_2be118521d4f6d665a955a68f462528b
#
_entry.id   2be118521d4f6d665a955a68f462528b
#
_cell.length_a   1.000
_cell.length_b   1.000
_cell.length_c   1.000
_cell.angle_alpha   90.00
_cell.angle_beta   90.00
_cell.angle_gamma   90.00
#
_symmetry.space_group_name_H-M   'P 1'
#
loop_
_entity.id
_entity.type
_entity.pdbx_description
1 polymer ?
#
loop_
_entity_poly.entity_id
_entity_poly.type
_entity_poly.pdbx_seq_one_letter_code
_entity_poly.pdbx_strand_id
1 'polypeptide(L)'
;FEITKESLDTYYEELGTTLGEALIAPTKIYVKALKSIKNAGVKIKGCSHITGGGFYENIPRMLPEGICAVVEKDSYEVLPIFKLLQKTGNIEDKMMYNTFNMGLGMVLAVAKEDVDTVMEAIKAAGETPYVVGHCENGEKGVRLC
;
A
#
# COMPACT_ATOMS: atom_id res chain seq x y z
N PHE A 1 1.07 -8.45 -20.80
CA PHE A 1 -0.02 -9.35 -21.20
C PHE A 1 -0.80 -8.76 -22.38
N GLU A 2 -1.13 -9.58 -23.32
CA GLU A 2 -2.21 -9.25 -24.25
C GLU A 2 -3.53 -9.64 -23.56
N ILE A 3 -4.46 -8.69 -23.41
CA ILE A 3 -5.74 -8.93 -22.72
C ILE A 3 -6.70 -9.63 -23.68
N THR A 4 -6.74 -10.95 -23.60
CA THR A 4 -7.66 -11.81 -24.34
C THR A 4 -8.45 -12.67 -23.35
N LYS A 5 -9.56 -13.28 -23.78
CA LYS A 5 -10.29 -14.22 -22.95
C LYS A 5 -9.39 -15.36 -22.48
N GLU A 6 -8.59 -15.89 -23.38
CA GLU A 6 -7.66 -16.98 -23.10
C GLU A 6 -6.61 -16.60 -22.03
N SER A 7 -6.00 -15.41 -22.15
CA SER A 7 -5.03 -14.93 -21.16
C SER A 7 -5.65 -14.67 -19.80
N LEU A 8 -6.88 -14.15 -19.76
CA LEU A 8 -7.60 -13.90 -18.51
C LEU A 8 -8.07 -15.20 -17.83
N ASP A 9 -8.41 -16.24 -18.59
CA ASP A 9 -8.80 -17.56 -18.08
C ASP A 9 -7.57 -18.42 -17.67
N THR A 10 -6.35 -17.97 -17.97
CA THR A 10 -5.12 -18.69 -17.61
C THR A 10 -4.94 -18.69 -16.09
N TYR A 11 -4.79 -19.91 -15.51
CA TYR A 11 -4.49 -20.10 -14.10
C TYR A 11 -2.99 -19.94 -13.82
N TYR A 12 -2.65 -19.22 -12.76
CA TYR A 12 -1.29 -19.03 -12.27
C TYR A 12 -1.15 -19.62 -10.86
N GLU A 13 -0.24 -20.58 -10.70
CA GLU A 13 0.00 -21.21 -9.39
C GLU A 13 0.41 -20.20 -8.32
N GLU A 14 1.26 -19.23 -8.69
CA GLU A 14 1.71 -18.17 -7.79
C GLU A 14 0.59 -17.23 -7.33
N LEU A 15 -0.50 -17.12 -8.09
CA LEU A 15 -1.69 -16.34 -7.72
C LEU A 15 -2.73 -17.18 -6.98
N GLY A 16 -2.71 -18.51 -7.15
CA GLY A 16 -3.74 -19.42 -6.66
C GLY A 16 -5.11 -19.24 -7.35
N THR A 17 -5.13 -18.53 -8.48
CA THR A 17 -6.35 -18.20 -9.22
C THR A 17 -6.04 -17.84 -10.68
N THR A 18 -7.08 -17.52 -11.49
CA THR A 18 -6.86 -17.04 -12.86
C THR A 18 -6.36 -15.60 -12.87
N LEU A 19 -5.70 -15.21 -13.97
CA LEU A 19 -5.26 -13.82 -14.15
C LEU A 19 -6.44 -12.85 -14.07
N GLY A 20 -7.56 -13.18 -14.69
CA GLY A 20 -8.76 -12.33 -14.68
C GLY A 20 -9.30 -12.09 -13.27
N GLU A 21 -9.41 -13.15 -12.46
CA GLU A 21 -9.86 -13.03 -11.07
C GLU A 21 -8.90 -12.19 -10.21
N ALA A 22 -7.59 -12.36 -10.39
CA ALA A 22 -6.60 -11.55 -9.68
C ALA A 22 -6.67 -10.07 -10.07
N LEU A 23 -6.88 -9.76 -11.35
CA LEU A 23 -6.93 -8.38 -11.84
C LEU A 23 -8.23 -7.65 -11.51
N ILE A 24 -9.36 -8.37 -11.37
CA ILE A 24 -10.66 -7.76 -11.07
C ILE A 24 -10.90 -7.59 -9.55
N ALA A 25 -9.93 -7.93 -8.70
CA ALA A 25 -10.05 -7.79 -7.26
C ALA A 25 -10.52 -6.36 -6.89
N PRO A 26 -11.61 -6.22 -6.10
CA PRO A 26 -12.17 -4.91 -5.80
C PRO A 26 -11.25 -4.09 -4.90
N THR A 27 -11.30 -2.77 -5.06
CA THR A 27 -10.64 -1.84 -4.14
C THR A 27 -11.21 -1.99 -2.72
N LYS A 28 -10.33 -2.15 -1.73
CA LYS A 28 -10.72 -2.23 -0.32
C LYS A 28 -11.39 -0.95 0.17
N ILE A 29 -12.38 -1.12 1.07
CA ILE A 29 -13.07 -0.02 1.75
C ILE A 29 -12.48 0.14 3.15
N TYR A 30 -11.71 1.20 3.38
CA TYR A 30 -10.97 1.44 4.63
C TYR A 30 -11.78 2.14 5.73
N VAL A 31 -13.05 2.47 5.49
CA VAL A 31 -13.90 3.25 6.43
C VAL A 31 -13.98 2.60 7.81
N LYS A 32 -14.13 1.26 7.87
CA LYS A 32 -14.23 0.53 9.13
C LYS A 32 -12.95 0.65 9.95
N ALA A 33 -11.78 0.48 9.33
CA ALA A 33 -10.49 0.61 9.99
C ALA A 33 -10.25 2.05 10.48
N LEU A 34 -10.51 3.05 9.65
CA LEU A 34 -10.36 4.46 10.04
C LEU A 34 -11.29 4.86 11.20
N LYS A 35 -12.54 4.36 11.21
CA LYS A 35 -13.47 4.56 12.33
C LYS A 35 -12.97 3.89 13.60
N SER A 36 -12.41 2.68 13.51
CA SER A 36 -11.85 1.96 14.65
C SER A 36 -10.70 2.75 15.29
N ILE A 37 -9.78 3.28 14.49
CA ILE A 37 -8.69 4.15 14.96
C ILE A 37 -9.22 5.40 15.65
N LYS A 38 -10.19 6.07 15.03
CA LYS A 38 -10.83 7.25 15.63
C LYS A 38 -11.49 6.94 16.97
N ASN A 39 -12.21 5.82 17.07
CA ASN A 39 -12.87 5.36 18.30
C ASN A 39 -11.87 5.00 19.40
N ALA A 40 -10.66 4.56 19.05
CA ALA A 40 -9.55 4.34 19.96
C ALA A 40 -8.90 5.65 20.47
N GLY A 41 -9.40 6.82 20.06
CA GLY A 41 -8.93 8.13 20.51
C GLY A 41 -7.66 8.63 19.80
N VAL A 42 -7.18 7.92 18.78
CA VAL A 42 -5.94 8.29 18.07
C VAL A 42 -6.20 9.38 17.04
N LYS A 43 -5.31 10.37 17.00
CA LYS A 43 -5.27 11.41 15.97
C LYS A 43 -4.39 10.99 14.80
N ILE A 44 -5.00 10.67 13.67
CA ILE A 44 -4.28 10.46 12.40
C ILE A 44 -3.71 11.81 11.95
N LYS A 45 -2.38 11.87 11.77
CA LYS A 45 -1.65 13.07 11.34
C LYS A 45 -1.62 13.22 9.81
N GLY A 46 -1.65 12.10 9.11
CA GLY A 46 -1.70 12.05 7.65
C GLY A 46 -2.35 10.77 7.17
N CYS A 47 -3.05 10.85 6.04
CA CYS A 47 -3.74 9.71 5.45
C CYS A 47 -3.60 9.79 3.93
N SER A 48 -3.09 8.74 3.32
CA SER A 48 -2.92 8.64 1.87
C SER A 48 -3.55 7.35 1.36
N HIS A 49 -4.48 7.49 0.43
CA HIS A 49 -5.00 6.37 -0.37
C HIS A 49 -4.06 6.17 -1.55
N ILE A 50 -3.44 5.00 -1.63
CA ILE A 50 -2.45 4.69 -2.67
C ILE A 50 -3.17 4.14 -3.90
N THR A 51 -3.21 4.95 -4.94
CA THR A 51 -3.85 4.68 -6.23
C THR A 51 -2.82 4.79 -7.35
N GLY A 52 -3.23 5.13 -8.58
CA GLY A 52 -2.30 5.48 -9.67
C GLY A 52 -1.34 6.59 -9.22
N GLY A 53 -0.05 6.45 -9.53
CA GLY A 53 1.02 7.26 -8.97
C GLY A 53 1.76 6.61 -7.81
N GLY A 54 1.22 5.49 -7.28
CA GLY A 54 1.90 4.66 -6.28
C GLY A 54 2.37 5.42 -5.05
N PHE A 55 3.46 4.98 -4.46
CA PHE A 55 4.02 5.59 -3.25
C PHE A 55 4.60 6.98 -3.51
N TYR A 56 5.33 7.13 -4.62
CA TYR A 56 6.06 8.36 -4.92
C TYR A 56 5.17 9.58 -5.12
N GLU A 57 3.96 9.40 -5.66
CA GLU A 57 3.06 10.52 -5.88
C GLU A 57 2.00 10.67 -4.78
N ASN A 58 1.52 9.56 -4.19
CA ASN A 58 0.41 9.65 -3.25
C ASN A 58 0.86 9.98 -1.82
N ILE A 59 1.94 9.35 -1.30
CA ILE A 59 2.38 9.58 0.09
C ILE A 59 2.78 11.03 0.33
N PRO A 60 3.55 11.73 -0.55
CA PRO A 60 3.92 13.11 -0.30
C PRO A 60 2.75 14.09 -0.19
N ARG A 61 1.58 13.75 -0.75
CA ARG A 61 0.39 14.62 -0.65
C ARG A 61 -0.10 14.83 0.78
N MET A 62 0.15 13.85 1.67
CA MET A 62 -0.21 13.98 3.10
C MET A 62 0.89 14.59 3.96
N LEU A 63 2.10 14.79 3.42
CA LEU A 63 3.25 15.30 4.17
C LEU A 63 3.33 16.83 4.09
N PRO A 64 3.69 17.51 5.18
CA PRO A 64 4.05 18.93 5.14
C PRO A 64 5.41 19.14 4.47
N GLU A 65 5.72 20.39 4.11
CA GLU A 65 7.05 20.76 3.63
C GLU A 65 8.11 20.44 4.69
N GLY A 66 9.30 20.03 4.26
CA GLY A 66 10.41 19.68 5.13
C GLY A 66 10.33 18.29 5.77
N ILE A 67 9.36 17.44 5.35
CA ILE A 67 9.22 16.08 5.84
C ILE A 67 9.30 15.08 4.69
N CYS A 68 10.13 14.05 4.88
CA CYS A 68 10.26 12.88 4.00
C CYS A 68 9.70 11.63 4.68
N ALA A 69 8.96 10.80 3.95
CA ALA A 69 8.59 9.47 4.39
C ALA A 69 9.67 8.47 3.97
N VAL A 70 10.18 7.70 4.92
CA VAL A 70 11.08 6.57 4.69
C VAL A 70 10.25 5.29 4.79
N VAL A 71 10.20 4.53 3.71
CA VAL A 71 9.41 3.29 3.63
C VAL A 71 10.34 2.11 3.37
N GLU A 72 10.26 1.11 4.22
CA GLU A 72 11.02 -0.13 4.13
C GLU A 72 10.25 -1.15 3.29
N LYS A 73 10.77 -1.50 2.13
CA LYS A 73 10.08 -2.41 1.17
C LYS A 73 9.85 -3.80 1.73
N ASP A 74 10.74 -4.29 2.58
CA ASP A 74 10.66 -5.62 3.18
C ASP A 74 9.79 -5.69 4.44
N SER A 75 9.17 -4.56 4.84
CA SER A 75 8.32 -4.48 6.04
C SER A 75 6.95 -5.17 5.89
N TYR A 76 6.58 -5.56 4.69
CA TYR A 76 5.35 -6.28 4.36
C TYR A 76 5.54 -7.18 3.14
N GLU A 77 4.65 -8.14 2.98
CA GLU A 77 4.69 -9.02 1.81
C GLU A 77 3.98 -8.40 0.61
N VAL A 78 4.73 -8.18 -0.48
CA VAL A 78 4.16 -7.73 -1.75
C VAL A 78 3.36 -8.86 -2.38
N LEU A 79 2.10 -8.58 -2.73
CA LEU A 79 1.19 -9.58 -3.32
C LEU A 79 1.75 -10.17 -4.62
N PRO A 80 1.55 -11.48 -4.86
CA PRO A 80 2.10 -12.19 -6.02
C PRO A 80 1.77 -11.56 -7.36
N ILE A 81 0.58 -10.95 -7.49
CA ILE A 81 0.16 -10.29 -8.74
C ILE A 81 1.14 -9.18 -9.17
N PHE A 82 1.70 -8.40 -8.23
CA PHE A 82 2.67 -7.34 -8.57
C PHE A 82 4.00 -7.93 -9.04
N LYS A 83 4.44 -9.04 -8.45
CA LYS A 83 5.65 -9.76 -8.89
C LYS A 83 5.47 -10.32 -10.30
N LEU A 84 4.28 -10.87 -10.58
CA LEU A 84 3.94 -11.38 -11.91
C LEU A 84 3.93 -10.27 -12.96
N LEU A 85 3.26 -9.14 -12.66
CA LEU A 85 3.21 -7.96 -13.54
C LEU A 85 4.60 -7.40 -13.82
N GLN A 86 5.43 -7.26 -12.79
CA GLN A 86 6.80 -6.77 -12.89
C GLN A 86 7.64 -7.66 -13.83
N LYS A 87 7.61 -8.98 -13.59
CA LYS A 87 8.35 -9.97 -14.38
C LYS A 87 7.88 -9.97 -15.84
N THR A 88 6.57 -10.04 -16.07
CA THR A 88 6.00 -10.15 -17.42
C THR A 88 6.19 -8.86 -18.21
N GLY A 89 6.04 -7.71 -17.58
CA GLY A 89 6.20 -6.39 -18.20
C GLY A 89 7.66 -5.92 -18.25
N ASN A 90 8.59 -6.66 -17.62
CA ASN A 90 9.98 -6.21 -17.43
C ASN A 90 10.05 -4.78 -16.87
N ILE A 91 9.23 -4.51 -15.84
CA ILE A 91 9.05 -3.18 -15.28
C ILE A 91 10.10 -2.93 -14.21
N GLU A 92 10.79 -1.80 -14.29
CA GLU A 92 11.75 -1.39 -13.26
C GLU A 92 11.06 -1.20 -11.89
N ASP A 93 11.78 -1.56 -10.81
CA ASP A 93 11.28 -1.51 -9.44
C ASP A 93 10.72 -0.12 -9.07
N LYS A 94 11.45 0.94 -9.43
CA LYS A 94 10.97 2.32 -9.21
C LYS A 94 9.64 2.60 -9.89
N MET A 95 9.46 2.10 -11.11
CA MET A 95 8.22 2.28 -11.87
C MET A 95 7.06 1.48 -11.27
N MET A 96 7.33 0.29 -10.71
CA MET A 96 6.32 -0.47 -9.97
C MET A 96 5.75 0.35 -8.80
N TYR A 97 6.62 0.94 -7.97
CA TYR A 97 6.21 1.77 -6.82
C TYR A 97 5.69 3.17 -7.22
N ASN A 98 5.88 3.59 -8.46
CA ASN A 98 5.29 4.82 -9.02
C ASN A 98 3.94 4.57 -9.72
N THR A 99 3.60 3.33 -10.02
CA THR A 99 2.38 2.99 -10.76
C THR A 99 1.36 2.29 -9.89
N PHE A 100 1.83 1.36 -9.03
CA PHE A 100 0.97 0.47 -8.25
C PHE A 100 1.06 0.77 -6.76
N ASN A 101 0.02 0.36 -6.02
CA ASN A 101 0.02 0.43 -4.55
C ASN A 101 0.82 -0.71 -3.89
N MET A 102 1.35 -1.64 -4.66
CA MET A 102 2.16 -2.78 -4.22
C MET A 102 1.54 -3.62 -3.08
N GLY A 103 0.20 -3.54 -2.90
CA GLY A 103 -0.55 -4.23 -1.85
C GLY A 103 -0.93 -3.36 -0.65
N LEU A 104 -0.41 -2.13 -0.56
CA LEU A 104 -0.74 -1.16 0.49
C LEU A 104 -1.66 -0.08 -0.05
N GLY A 105 -2.97 -0.27 0.05
CA GLY A 105 -3.93 0.70 -0.49
C GLY A 105 -4.16 1.92 0.40
N MET A 106 -3.81 1.86 1.69
CA MET A 106 -3.94 2.97 2.62
C MET A 106 -2.70 3.09 3.49
N VAL A 107 -2.11 4.28 3.54
CA VAL A 107 -0.95 4.60 4.40
C VAL A 107 -1.32 5.74 5.35
N LEU A 108 -0.98 5.56 6.62
CA LEU A 108 -1.29 6.49 7.70
C LEU A 108 0.00 6.99 8.35
N ALA A 109 0.05 8.28 8.67
CA ALA A 109 1.04 8.86 9.56
C ALA A 109 0.39 9.12 10.93
N VAL A 110 0.99 8.55 11.98
CA VAL A 110 0.51 8.68 13.36
C VAL A 110 1.67 9.04 14.29
N ALA A 111 1.38 9.41 15.53
CA ALA A 111 2.44 9.60 16.53
C ALA A 111 3.07 8.23 16.88
N LYS A 112 4.35 8.25 17.22
CA LYS A 112 5.09 7.02 17.56
C LYS A 112 4.45 6.27 18.74
N GLU A 113 4.01 7.01 19.73
CA GLU A 113 3.31 6.50 20.91
C GLU A 113 1.95 5.86 20.62
N ASP A 114 1.34 6.19 19.51
CA ASP A 114 0.01 5.68 19.11
C ASP A 114 0.09 4.41 18.22
N VAL A 115 1.28 4.01 17.76
CA VAL A 115 1.45 2.93 16.79
C VAL A 115 0.78 1.64 17.23
N ASP A 116 1.03 1.17 18.45
CA ASP A 116 0.46 -0.09 18.96
C ASP A 116 -1.06 -0.02 19.03
N THR A 117 -1.61 1.11 19.49
CA THR A 117 -3.06 1.34 19.55
C THR A 117 -3.68 1.30 18.16
N VAL A 118 -3.03 1.91 17.16
CA VAL A 118 -3.48 1.91 15.76
C VAL A 118 -3.43 0.50 15.18
N MET A 119 -2.35 -0.24 15.42
CA MET A 119 -2.21 -1.62 14.96
C MET A 119 -3.34 -2.51 15.48
N GLU A 120 -3.65 -2.42 16.77
CA GLU A 120 -4.76 -3.18 17.38
C GLU A 120 -6.13 -2.73 16.85
N ALA A 121 -6.36 -1.43 16.66
CA ALA A 121 -7.61 -0.91 16.12
C ALA A 121 -7.86 -1.38 14.68
N ILE A 122 -6.83 -1.46 13.85
CA ILE A 122 -6.93 -1.96 12.47
C ILE A 122 -7.20 -3.47 12.46
N LYS A 123 -6.51 -4.25 13.29
CA LYS A 123 -6.77 -5.70 13.45
C LYS A 123 -8.20 -5.97 13.89
N ALA A 124 -8.70 -5.21 14.88
CA ALA A 124 -10.08 -5.32 15.36
C ALA A 124 -11.13 -4.99 14.28
N ALA A 125 -10.75 -4.19 13.28
CA ALA A 125 -11.58 -3.91 12.11
C ALA A 125 -11.55 -5.01 11.05
N GLY A 126 -10.69 -6.04 11.22
CA GLY A 126 -10.54 -7.18 10.30
C GLY A 126 -9.51 -6.97 9.19
N GLU A 127 -8.63 -5.98 9.33
CA GLU A 127 -7.55 -5.69 8.39
C GLU A 127 -6.18 -6.09 8.94
N THR A 128 -5.21 -6.28 8.06
CA THR A 128 -3.83 -6.58 8.42
C THR A 128 -2.99 -5.30 8.34
N PRO A 129 -2.58 -4.72 9.48
CA PRO A 129 -1.71 -3.54 9.50
C PRO A 129 -0.23 -3.92 9.46
N TYR A 130 0.57 -3.01 8.92
CA TYR A 130 2.03 -3.08 8.90
C TYR A 130 2.64 -1.76 9.35
N VAL A 131 3.74 -1.81 10.09
CA VAL A 131 4.59 -0.65 10.32
C VAL A 131 5.61 -0.62 9.20
N VAL A 132 5.42 0.27 8.24
CA VAL A 132 6.18 0.26 6.98
C VAL A 132 7.32 1.28 6.94
N GLY A 133 7.47 2.08 7.99
CA GLY A 133 8.53 3.06 8.05
C GLY A 133 8.23 4.22 8.99
N HIS A 134 8.87 5.35 8.74
CA HIS A 134 8.78 6.54 9.58
C HIS A 134 8.89 7.82 8.75
N CYS A 135 8.57 8.94 9.38
CA CYS A 135 8.82 10.27 8.81
C CYS A 135 10.07 10.88 9.44
N GLU A 136 10.87 11.57 8.64
CA GLU A 136 12.05 12.33 9.08
C GLU A 136 12.10 13.72 8.48
N ASN A 137 12.93 14.59 9.03
CA ASN A 137 13.21 15.90 8.44
C ASN A 137 13.97 15.72 7.14
N GLY A 138 13.55 16.38 6.07
CA GLY A 138 14.16 16.27 4.75
C GLY A 138 13.36 16.95 3.67
N GLU A 139 13.81 16.83 2.44
CA GLU A 139 13.03 17.26 1.28
C GLU A 139 11.74 16.45 1.20
N LYS A 140 10.61 17.13 0.98
CA LYS A 140 9.30 16.51 0.88
C LYS A 140 9.26 15.45 -0.20
N GLY A 141 8.99 14.22 0.20
CA GLY A 141 9.01 13.10 -0.73
C GLY A 141 8.89 11.74 -0.04
N VAL A 142 9.23 10.70 -0.79
CA VAL A 142 9.32 9.32 -0.31
C VAL A 142 10.69 8.76 -0.66
N ARG A 143 11.35 8.16 0.32
CA ARG A 143 12.52 7.31 0.12
C ARG A 143 12.15 5.87 0.40
N LEU A 144 12.36 4.99 -0.57
CA LEU A 144 12.22 3.53 -0.41
C LEU A 144 13.59 2.92 -0.08
N CYS A 145 13.63 2.08 0.94
CA CYS A 145 14.82 1.36 1.38
C CYS A 145 14.63 -0.15 1.23
#